data_d4860c544ea27472442287924c82c652
#
_entry.id   d4860c544ea27472442287924c82c652
#
_cell.length_a   1.000
_cell.length_b   1.000
_cell.length_c   1.000
_cell.angle_alpha   90.00
_cell.angle_beta   90.00
_cell.angle_gamma   90.00
#
_symmetry.space_group_name_H-M   'P 1'
#
loop_
_entity.id
_entity.type
_entity.pdbx_description
1 polymer ?
#
loop_
_entity_poly.entity_id
_entity_poly.type
_entity_poly.pdbx_seq_one_letter_code
_entity_poly.pdbx_strand_id
1 'polypeptide(L)'
;NVRPLVVPPPARHPLLWYLWFEWAVPRVLRKQQADVFLSPDGYCSLRTPVPTVMITHDIAHVHYPEQIPGLVRRYYNYFVPRYLRRAERVLTVSEAVRQDIHTYYGIPLEKMTVAHNGLRGQFAPLPETEQAAVRQKYADGQPYFFYLGAIHPRKNLVRLIRAFDLFKKEIDSPVQLLIGGRMAWQAGPVQAAWQAARHQSAIHFLGYLDDREVERVLGAALGLTYVSLFEGFGLPILEAMHAEVPVITSNSSSMPEVAGDAALLVDPEDEKAIAAAMLYVWREPDFRQRLIAAGREQRTRFSWNRTAHLVSTALDQVTSPH
;
A
#
# COMPACT_ATOMS: atom_id res chain seq x y z
N ASN A 1 -8.21 -28.79 -2.46
CA ASN A 1 -6.88 -29.18 -2.94
C ASN A 1 -6.37 -28.15 -3.95
N VAL A 2 -5.16 -27.61 -3.74
CA VAL A 2 -4.51 -26.68 -4.69
C VAL A 2 -3.50 -27.45 -5.53
N ARG A 3 -3.60 -27.33 -6.86
CA ARG A 3 -2.65 -27.92 -7.80
C ARG A 3 -1.90 -26.80 -8.53
N PRO A 4 -0.59 -26.62 -8.29
CA PRO A 4 0.20 -25.63 -9.00
C PRO A 4 0.40 -26.01 -10.47
N LEU A 5 0.26 -25.03 -11.37
CA LEU A 5 0.54 -25.18 -12.80
C LEU A 5 1.51 -24.07 -13.23
N VAL A 6 2.62 -24.46 -13.83
CA VAL A 6 3.56 -23.51 -14.43
C VAL A 6 3.14 -23.22 -15.86
N VAL A 7 2.85 -21.97 -16.16
CA VAL A 7 2.39 -21.53 -17.48
C VAL A 7 3.46 -20.64 -18.12
N PRO A 8 4.19 -21.13 -19.14
CA PRO A 8 5.15 -20.31 -19.89
C PRO A 8 4.43 -19.39 -20.91
N PRO A 9 5.10 -18.32 -21.40
CA PRO A 9 6.40 -17.80 -20.97
C PRO A 9 6.31 -16.98 -19.67
N PRO A 10 7.45 -16.73 -18.98
CA PRO A 10 7.42 -15.84 -17.81
C PRO A 10 7.03 -14.42 -18.23
N ALA A 11 5.95 -13.90 -17.66
CA ALA A 11 5.31 -12.64 -18.07
C ALA A 11 6.00 -11.43 -17.43
N ARG A 12 7.22 -11.08 -17.88
CA ARG A 12 8.04 -9.96 -17.34
C ARG A 12 8.08 -8.71 -18.23
N HIS A 13 7.37 -8.71 -19.38
CA HIS A 13 7.39 -7.62 -20.35
C HIS A 13 5.99 -7.49 -20.97
N PRO A 14 5.49 -6.30 -21.36
CA PRO A 14 4.16 -6.11 -21.92
C PRO A 14 3.78 -7.03 -23.07
N LEU A 15 4.71 -7.33 -23.98
CA LEU A 15 4.45 -8.31 -25.06
C LEU A 15 4.26 -9.73 -24.51
N LEU A 16 5.01 -10.12 -23.48
CA LEU A 16 4.85 -11.41 -22.82
C LEU A 16 3.58 -11.46 -22.00
N TRP A 17 3.14 -10.33 -21.36
CA TRP A 17 1.83 -10.24 -20.72
C TRP A 17 0.71 -10.48 -21.71
N TYR A 18 0.78 -9.85 -22.91
CA TYR A 18 -0.18 -10.09 -23.97
C TYR A 18 -0.24 -11.57 -24.37
N LEU A 19 0.90 -12.20 -24.66
CA LEU A 19 0.96 -13.61 -25.02
C LEU A 19 0.44 -14.51 -23.90
N TRP A 20 0.76 -14.17 -22.65
CA TRP A 20 0.37 -14.96 -21.50
C TRP A 20 -1.14 -14.86 -21.22
N PHE A 21 -1.69 -13.66 -21.12
CA PHE A 21 -3.11 -13.47 -20.82
C PHE A 21 -4.02 -13.78 -21.99
N GLU A 22 -3.61 -13.50 -23.23
CA GLU A 22 -4.48 -13.69 -24.39
C GLU A 22 -4.35 -15.06 -25.08
N TRP A 23 -3.28 -15.81 -24.79
CA TRP A 23 -3.07 -17.11 -25.43
C TRP A 23 -2.77 -18.25 -24.45
N ALA A 24 -1.83 -18.09 -23.52
CA ALA A 24 -1.45 -19.15 -22.61
C ALA A 24 -2.54 -19.45 -21.58
N VAL A 25 -3.04 -18.43 -20.88
CA VAL A 25 -4.11 -18.56 -19.87
C VAL A 25 -5.38 -19.17 -20.46
N PRO A 26 -5.95 -18.68 -21.58
CA PRO A 26 -7.14 -19.32 -22.19
C PRO A 26 -6.96 -20.79 -22.53
N ARG A 27 -5.77 -21.19 -23.01
CA ARG A 27 -5.49 -22.60 -23.30
C ARG A 27 -5.48 -23.46 -22.04
N VAL A 28 -4.88 -22.94 -20.97
CA VAL A 28 -4.83 -23.64 -19.67
C VAL A 28 -6.22 -23.75 -19.07
N LEU A 29 -6.99 -22.67 -19.03
CA LEU A 29 -8.37 -22.67 -18.52
C LEU A 29 -9.25 -23.69 -19.25
N ARG A 30 -9.16 -23.73 -20.59
CA ARG A 30 -9.89 -24.72 -21.41
C ARG A 30 -9.44 -26.16 -21.12
N LYS A 31 -8.11 -26.39 -21.08
CA LYS A 31 -7.55 -27.73 -20.81
C LYS A 31 -7.93 -28.25 -19.42
N GLN A 32 -8.05 -27.37 -18.43
CA GLN A 32 -8.43 -27.72 -17.07
C GLN A 32 -9.95 -27.70 -16.86
N GLN A 33 -10.74 -27.38 -17.90
CA GLN A 33 -12.21 -27.25 -17.81
C GLN A 33 -12.62 -26.33 -16.65
N ALA A 34 -11.96 -25.17 -16.55
CA ALA A 34 -12.19 -24.24 -15.44
C ALA A 34 -13.58 -23.60 -15.56
N ASP A 35 -14.33 -23.60 -14.47
CA ASP A 35 -15.66 -22.97 -14.36
C ASP A 35 -15.56 -21.47 -14.20
N VAL A 36 -14.51 -20.98 -13.53
CA VAL A 36 -14.26 -19.55 -13.32
C VAL A 36 -12.76 -19.26 -13.26
N PHE A 37 -12.37 -18.08 -13.68
CA PHE A 37 -11.02 -17.57 -13.55
C PHE A 37 -10.98 -16.45 -12.50
N LEU A 38 -10.31 -16.68 -11.38
CA LEU A 38 -9.98 -15.65 -10.40
C LEU A 38 -8.63 -15.05 -10.74
N SER A 39 -8.60 -13.75 -11.05
CA SER A 39 -7.35 -13.01 -11.31
C SER A 39 -7.08 -12.03 -10.15
N PRO A 40 -6.00 -12.22 -9.37
CA PRO A 40 -5.74 -11.39 -8.18
C PRO A 40 -4.99 -10.08 -8.46
N ASP A 41 -4.50 -9.85 -9.70
CA ASP A 41 -3.54 -8.79 -9.99
C ASP A 41 -4.02 -7.74 -11.01
N GLY A 42 -5.33 -7.56 -11.18
CA GLY A 42 -5.87 -6.53 -12.09
C GLY A 42 -5.75 -6.86 -13.58
N TYR A 43 -5.39 -8.10 -13.94
CA TYR A 43 -5.34 -8.58 -15.32
C TYR A 43 -6.50 -9.53 -15.61
N CYS A 44 -6.82 -9.67 -16.89
CA CYS A 44 -7.84 -10.59 -17.36
C CYS A 44 -7.42 -11.13 -18.75
N SER A 45 -8.18 -12.05 -19.31
CA SER A 45 -8.07 -12.40 -20.72
C SER A 45 -9.29 -11.95 -21.49
N LEU A 46 -9.09 -11.23 -22.58
CA LEU A 46 -10.19 -10.83 -23.47
C LEU A 46 -10.66 -11.98 -24.37
N ARG A 47 -9.87 -13.05 -24.45
CA ARG A 47 -10.11 -14.22 -25.35
C ARG A 47 -10.69 -15.44 -24.68
N THR A 48 -10.66 -15.50 -23.36
CA THR A 48 -11.26 -16.65 -22.67
C THR A 48 -12.79 -16.55 -22.63
N PRO A 49 -13.52 -17.63 -22.93
CA PRO A 49 -14.97 -17.68 -22.64
C PRO A 49 -15.26 -17.89 -21.17
N VAL A 50 -14.28 -18.34 -20.37
CA VAL A 50 -14.44 -18.61 -18.93
C VAL A 50 -14.76 -17.32 -18.19
N PRO A 51 -15.84 -17.30 -17.39
CA PRO A 51 -16.19 -16.15 -16.58
C PRO A 51 -15.02 -15.74 -15.67
N THR A 52 -14.82 -14.44 -15.48
CA THR A 52 -13.68 -13.93 -14.73
C THR A 52 -14.12 -13.04 -13.56
N VAL A 53 -13.64 -13.36 -12.38
CA VAL A 53 -13.63 -12.47 -11.21
C VAL A 53 -12.23 -11.85 -11.10
N MET A 54 -12.15 -10.53 -11.09
CA MET A 54 -10.87 -9.81 -11.09
C MET A 54 -10.73 -8.97 -9.82
N ILE A 55 -9.57 -9.08 -9.15
CA ILE A 55 -9.20 -8.17 -8.06
C ILE A 55 -8.29 -7.10 -8.65
N THR A 56 -8.55 -5.83 -8.34
CA THR A 56 -7.69 -4.72 -8.76
C THR A 56 -7.26 -3.90 -7.55
N HIS A 57 -5.98 -3.55 -7.53
CA HIS A 57 -5.36 -2.89 -6.38
C HIS A 57 -5.36 -1.37 -6.50
N ASP A 58 -5.15 -0.84 -7.70
CA ASP A 58 -5.26 0.59 -8.00
C ASP A 58 -5.24 0.83 -9.53
N ILE A 59 -5.41 2.09 -9.90
CA ILE A 59 -5.19 2.59 -11.26
C ILE A 59 -4.16 3.73 -11.28
N ALA A 60 -3.10 3.62 -10.46
CA ALA A 60 -2.06 4.63 -10.32
C ALA A 60 -1.40 5.05 -11.65
N HIS A 61 -1.40 4.17 -12.65
CA HIS A 61 -0.89 4.46 -13.99
C HIS A 61 -1.65 5.58 -14.72
N VAL A 62 -2.87 5.86 -14.28
CA VAL A 62 -3.71 6.95 -14.78
C VAL A 62 -3.28 8.28 -14.19
N HIS A 63 -3.06 8.30 -12.87
CA HIS A 63 -2.74 9.51 -12.10
C HIS A 63 -1.26 9.91 -12.23
N TYR A 64 -0.37 8.92 -12.41
CA TYR A 64 1.08 9.10 -12.48
C TYR A 64 1.68 8.43 -13.72
N PRO A 65 1.24 8.82 -14.94
CA PRO A 65 1.66 8.17 -16.17
C PRO A 65 3.17 8.33 -16.48
N GLU A 66 3.80 9.39 -15.94
CA GLU A 66 5.22 9.66 -16.06
C GLU A 66 6.10 8.73 -15.20
N GLN A 67 5.50 8.08 -14.21
CA GLN A 67 6.20 7.18 -13.29
C GLN A 67 6.28 5.73 -13.79
N ILE A 68 5.80 5.47 -15.02
CA ILE A 68 5.84 4.15 -15.65
C ILE A 68 6.44 4.20 -17.06
N PRO A 69 7.17 3.15 -17.48
CA PRO A 69 7.73 3.09 -18.84
C PRO A 69 6.67 3.20 -19.93
N GLY A 70 6.96 3.91 -21.01
CA GLY A 70 5.99 4.22 -22.07
C GLY A 70 5.28 3.01 -22.67
N LEU A 71 5.96 1.86 -22.84
CA LEU A 71 5.35 0.64 -23.35
C LEU A 71 4.37 0.02 -22.33
N VAL A 72 4.71 0.04 -21.04
CA VAL A 72 3.83 -0.40 -19.96
C VAL A 72 2.59 0.48 -19.88
N ARG A 73 2.76 1.81 -19.98
CA ARG A 73 1.66 2.78 -20.03
C ARG A 73 0.71 2.50 -21.20
N ARG A 74 1.25 2.25 -22.39
CA ARG A 74 0.42 1.90 -23.58
C ARG A 74 -0.36 0.62 -23.35
N TYR A 75 0.27 -0.38 -22.76
CA TYR A 75 -0.39 -1.63 -22.41
C TYR A 75 -1.53 -1.40 -21.42
N TYR A 76 -1.29 -0.70 -20.31
CA TYR A 76 -2.31 -0.43 -19.30
C TYR A 76 -3.47 0.41 -19.85
N ASN A 77 -3.19 1.49 -20.57
CA ASN A 77 -4.23 2.33 -21.16
C ASN A 77 -5.13 1.57 -22.15
N TYR A 78 -4.59 0.56 -22.82
CA TYR A 78 -5.36 -0.25 -23.75
C TYR A 78 -6.11 -1.40 -23.04
N PHE A 79 -5.43 -2.15 -22.18
CA PHE A 79 -5.96 -3.40 -21.64
C PHE A 79 -6.77 -3.21 -20.36
N VAL A 80 -6.34 -2.38 -19.43
CA VAL A 80 -7.01 -2.24 -18.11
C VAL A 80 -8.50 -1.90 -18.24
N PRO A 81 -8.92 -0.87 -19.00
CA PRO A 81 -10.35 -0.59 -19.15
C PRO A 81 -11.13 -1.71 -19.85
N ARG A 82 -10.48 -2.49 -20.73
CA ARG A 82 -11.09 -3.66 -21.39
C ARG A 82 -11.21 -4.84 -20.44
N TYR A 83 -10.22 -5.08 -19.61
CA TYR A 83 -10.26 -6.10 -18.56
C TYR A 83 -11.37 -5.82 -17.56
N LEU A 84 -11.48 -4.59 -17.07
CA LEU A 84 -12.55 -4.16 -16.16
C LEU A 84 -13.95 -4.35 -16.76
N ARG A 85 -14.12 -4.06 -18.06
CA ARG A 85 -15.38 -4.31 -18.76
C ARG A 85 -15.66 -5.79 -19.00
N ARG A 86 -14.62 -6.60 -19.29
CA ARG A 86 -14.73 -8.04 -19.60
C ARG A 86 -15.01 -8.88 -18.36
N ALA A 87 -14.41 -8.55 -17.21
CA ALA A 87 -14.63 -9.28 -15.98
C ALA A 87 -16.12 -9.28 -15.61
N GLU A 88 -16.65 -10.41 -15.15
CA GLU A 88 -18.05 -10.52 -14.68
C GLU A 88 -18.23 -9.76 -13.35
N ARG A 89 -17.27 -9.88 -12.46
CA ARG A 89 -17.19 -9.13 -11.20
C ARG A 89 -15.79 -8.58 -11.00
N VAL A 90 -15.72 -7.40 -10.40
CA VAL A 90 -14.46 -6.74 -10.03
C VAL A 90 -14.46 -6.54 -8.51
N LEU A 91 -13.40 -6.96 -7.86
CA LEU A 91 -13.15 -6.67 -6.45
C LEU A 91 -12.10 -5.57 -6.35
N THR A 92 -12.37 -4.54 -5.57
CA THR A 92 -11.44 -3.43 -5.31
C THR A 92 -10.96 -3.50 -3.86
N VAL A 93 -9.72 -3.11 -3.62
CA VAL A 93 -9.12 -3.19 -2.27
C VAL A 93 -9.56 -2.06 -1.34
N SER A 94 -10.26 -1.03 -1.88
CA SER A 94 -10.82 0.09 -1.12
C SER A 94 -12.00 0.71 -1.87
N GLU A 95 -12.84 1.46 -1.15
CA GLU A 95 -13.89 2.28 -1.76
C GLU A 95 -13.28 3.39 -2.62
N ALA A 96 -12.16 3.96 -2.18
CA ALA A 96 -11.42 4.95 -2.96
C ALA A 96 -11.06 4.42 -4.36
N VAL A 97 -10.52 3.19 -4.47
CA VAL A 97 -10.21 2.55 -5.77
C VAL A 97 -11.48 2.26 -6.56
N ARG A 98 -12.57 1.85 -5.90
CA ARG A 98 -13.87 1.60 -6.55
C ARG A 98 -14.42 2.86 -7.20
N GLN A 99 -14.41 3.97 -6.48
CA GLN A 99 -14.88 5.27 -6.99
C GLN A 99 -13.95 5.80 -8.09
N ASP A 100 -12.65 5.63 -7.94
CA ASP A 100 -11.65 6.05 -8.93
C ASP A 100 -11.85 5.32 -10.27
N ILE A 101 -12.04 3.99 -10.25
CA ILE A 101 -12.34 3.19 -11.43
C ILE A 101 -13.68 3.60 -12.07
N HIS A 102 -14.70 3.85 -11.25
CA HIS A 102 -16.01 4.34 -11.74
C HIS A 102 -15.85 5.68 -12.45
N THR A 103 -15.22 6.63 -11.79
CA THR A 103 -15.03 7.99 -12.30
C THR A 103 -14.21 8.01 -13.59
N TYR A 104 -13.12 7.26 -13.64
CA TYR A 104 -12.18 7.34 -14.76
C TYR A 104 -12.57 6.47 -15.96
N TYR A 105 -13.08 5.26 -15.70
CA TYR A 105 -13.39 4.30 -16.76
C TYR A 105 -14.87 4.08 -17.02
N GLY A 106 -15.76 4.68 -16.22
CA GLY A 106 -17.21 4.52 -16.32
C GLY A 106 -17.68 3.10 -16.02
N ILE A 107 -16.95 2.34 -15.19
CA ILE A 107 -17.36 1.00 -14.77
C ILE A 107 -18.49 1.13 -13.76
N PRO A 108 -19.63 0.45 -13.94
CA PRO A 108 -20.77 0.53 -13.02
C PRO A 108 -20.40 0.09 -11.60
N LEU A 109 -20.85 0.82 -10.58
CA LEU A 109 -20.54 0.52 -9.17
C LEU A 109 -21.10 -0.84 -8.74
N GLU A 110 -22.22 -1.27 -9.26
CA GLU A 110 -22.87 -2.57 -9.00
C GLU A 110 -22.04 -3.77 -9.51
N LYS A 111 -21.13 -3.53 -10.45
CA LYS A 111 -20.16 -4.52 -10.94
C LYS A 111 -18.99 -4.72 -9.99
N MET A 112 -18.77 -3.76 -9.10
CA MET A 112 -17.60 -3.68 -8.24
C MET A 112 -17.97 -3.87 -6.78
N THR A 113 -17.24 -4.73 -6.08
CA THR A 113 -17.40 -4.99 -4.63
C THR A 113 -16.08 -4.64 -3.92
N VAL A 114 -16.18 -3.92 -2.80
CA VAL A 114 -14.99 -3.61 -1.98
C VAL A 114 -14.64 -4.80 -1.12
N ALA A 115 -13.45 -5.32 -1.32
CA ALA A 115 -12.84 -6.40 -0.57
C ALA A 115 -11.49 -5.92 0.00
N HIS A 116 -11.54 -5.30 1.17
CA HIS A 116 -10.37 -4.74 1.82
C HIS A 116 -9.29 -5.79 2.07
N ASN A 117 -8.03 -5.39 2.02
CA ASN A 117 -6.94 -6.24 2.46
C ASN A 117 -7.00 -6.48 3.97
N GLY A 118 -6.57 -7.65 4.41
CA GLY A 118 -6.30 -7.94 5.81
C GLY A 118 -4.83 -7.71 6.17
N LEU A 119 -4.49 -7.86 7.44
CA LEU A 119 -3.13 -7.81 7.91
C LEU A 119 -2.30 -8.98 7.36
N ARG A 120 -1.09 -8.68 6.91
CA ARG A 120 -0.03 -9.67 6.65
C ARG A 120 0.99 -9.63 7.79
N GLY A 121 1.46 -10.79 8.23
CA GLY A 121 2.45 -10.85 9.32
C GLY A 121 1.83 -10.90 10.72
N GLN A 122 2.67 -10.77 11.74
CA GLN A 122 2.30 -10.88 13.16
C GLN A 122 2.61 -9.58 13.91
N PHE A 123 2.13 -8.47 13.38
CA PHE A 123 2.31 -7.19 14.06
C PHE A 123 1.57 -7.16 15.40
N ALA A 124 2.30 -6.84 16.45
CA ALA A 124 1.80 -6.72 17.82
C ALA A 124 2.61 -5.67 18.58
N PRO A 125 2.08 -5.11 19.67
CA PRO A 125 2.86 -4.24 20.55
C PRO A 125 4.10 -4.94 21.07
N LEU A 126 5.25 -4.27 21.00
CA LEU A 126 6.50 -4.81 21.54
C LEU A 126 6.65 -4.45 23.03
N PRO A 127 7.18 -5.37 23.87
CA PRO A 127 7.61 -5.05 25.21
C PRO A 127 8.66 -3.91 25.22
N GLU A 128 8.67 -3.07 26.24
CA GLU A 128 9.56 -1.91 26.31
C GLU A 128 11.04 -2.28 26.21
N THR A 129 11.43 -3.42 26.79
CA THR A 129 12.79 -3.96 26.68
C THR A 129 13.19 -4.27 25.24
N GLU A 130 12.27 -4.81 24.45
CA GLU A 130 12.50 -5.06 23.03
C GLU A 130 12.52 -3.76 22.23
N GLN A 131 11.63 -2.82 22.52
CA GLN A 131 11.64 -1.49 21.90
C GLN A 131 12.99 -0.79 22.14
N ALA A 132 13.51 -0.83 23.37
CA ALA A 132 14.81 -0.25 23.71
C ALA A 132 15.95 -0.92 22.92
N ALA A 133 15.95 -2.25 22.80
CA ALA A 133 16.95 -2.97 22.03
C ALA A 133 16.90 -2.62 20.53
N VAL A 134 15.69 -2.46 19.96
CA VAL A 134 15.52 -2.05 18.57
C VAL A 134 15.98 -0.60 18.37
N ARG A 135 15.60 0.32 19.26
CA ARG A 135 16.08 1.71 19.22
C ARG A 135 17.60 1.77 19.31
N GLN A 136 18.21 0.97 20.19
CA GLN A 136 19.68 0.91 20.29
C GLN A 136 20.33 0.44 18.98
N LYS A 137 19.73 -0.55 18.32
CA LYS A 137 20.29 -1.12 17.08
C LYS A 137 20.20 -0.18 15.88
N TYR A 138 19.08 0.57 15.73
CA TYR A 138 18.76 1.29 14.49
C TYR A 138 18.80 2.82 14.64
N ALA A 139 18.81 3.33 15.87
CA ALA A 139 18.67 4.76 16.17
C ALA A 139 19.53 5.21 17.37
N ASP A 140 20.59 4.50 17.71
CA ASP A 140 21.49 4.81 18.84
C ASP A 140 20.74 5.08 20.17
N GLY A 141 19.67 4.30 20.41
CA GLY A 141 18.79 4.43 21.57
C GLY A 141 17.76 5.56 21.48
N GLN A 142 17.75 6.33 20.42
CA GLN A 142 16.86 7.50 20.28
C GLN A 142 15.46 7.11 19.78
N PRO A 143 14.40 7.86 20.13
CA PRO A 143 13.10 7.72 19.52
C PRO A 143 13.16 8.06 18.03
N TYR A 144 12.28 7.46 17.23
CA TYR A 144 12.25 7.72 15.80
C TYR A 144 10.87 7.65 15.17
N PHE A 145 10.66 8.43 14.13
CA PHE A 145 9.59 8.20 13.16
C PHE A 145 10.05 7.17 12.14
N PHE A 146 9.12 6.33 11.71
CA PHE A 146 9.42 5.29 10.73
C PHE A 146 8.60 5.49 9.45
N TYR A 147 9.25 5.35 8.32
CA TYR A 147 8.63 5.19 7.01
C TYR A 147 8.86 3.76 6.50
N LEU A 148 7.81 3.12 5.99
CA LEU A 148 7.86 1.78 5.41
C LEU A 148 7.32 1.77 3.98
N GLY A 149 8.13 1.32 3.02
CA GLY A 149 7.71 1.13 1.63
C GLY A 149 8.83 1.31 0.62
N ALA A 150 8.60 0.88 -0.62
CA ALA A 150 9.55 1.12 -1.70
C ALA A 150 9.82 2.62 -1.88
N ILE A 151 11.08 2.98 -2.14
CA ILE A 151 11.48 4.38 -2.38
C ILE A 151 11.12 4.75 -3.83
N HIS A 152 9.95 5.33 -4.00
CA HIS A 152 9.34 5.67 -5.29
C HIS A 152 8.72 7.07 -5.21
N PRO A 153 8.69 7.89 -6.29
CA PRO A 153 8.15 9.26 -6.25
C PRO A 153 6.76 9.38 -5.63
N ARG A 154 5.84 8.47 -5.94
CA ARG A 154 4.47 8.42 -5.39
C ARG A 154 4.43 8.29 -3.85
N LYS A 155 5.49 7.74 -3.26
CA LYS A 155 5.63 7.57 -1.81
C LYS A 155 6.06 8.83 -1.06
N ASN A 156 6.35 9.93 -1.79
CA ASN A 156 6.50 11.29 -1.27
C ASN A 156 7.65 11.52 -0.28
N LEU A 157 8.70 10.70 -0.36
CA LEU A 157 9.83 10.78 0.57
C LEU A 157 10.59 12.10 0.52
N VAL A 158 10.60 12.79 -0.62
CA VAL A 158 11.22 14.11 -0.75
C VAL A 158 10.58 15.09 0.23
N ARG A 159 9.24 15.17 0.26
CA ARG A 159 8.53 16.06 1.18
C ARG A 159 8.62 15.57 2.63
N LEU A 160 8.60 14.26 2.87
CA LEU A 160 8.80 13.72 4.21
C LEU A 160 10.16 14.11 4.80
N ILE A 161 11.25 14.02 4.03
CA ILE A 161 12.59 14.44 4.45
C ILE A 161 12.63 15.94 4.77
N ARG A 162 12.05 16.77 3.93
CA ARG A 162 11.98 18.23 4.16
C ARG A 162 11.11 18.59 5.37
N ALA A 163 9.99 17.89 5.52
CA ALA A 163 9.12 18.06 6.69
C ALA A 163 9.83 17.65 7.98
N PHE A 164 10.60 16.55 7.96
CA PHE A 164 11.42 16.16 9.10
C PHE A 164 12.50 17.21 9.43
N ASP A 165 13.12 17.80 8.42
CA ASP A 165 14.10 18.88 8.62
C ASP A 165 13.47 20.14 9.23
N LEU A 166 12.22 20.48 8.83
CA LEU A 166 11.42 21.53 9.46
C LEU A 166 11.07 21.18 10.90
N PHE A 167 10.62 19.95 11.18
CA PHE A 167 10.34 19.47 12.53
C PHE A 167 11.57 19.60 13.43
N LYS A 168 12.73 19.18 12.99
CA LYS A 168 14.00 19.29 13.73
C LYS A 168 14.42 20.75 14.00
N LYS A 169 14.09 21.66 13.09
CA LYS A 169 14.37 23.10 13.25
C LYS A 169 13.54 23.73 14.35
N GLU A 170 12.29 23.26 14.56
CA GLU A 170 11.36 23.80 15.56
C GLU A 170 11.70 23.33 16.99
N ILE A 171 12.45 22.24 17.13
CA ILE A 171 12.81 21.67 18.41
C ILE A 171 14.21 21.07 18.39
N ASP A 172 14.95 21.27 19.44
CA ASP A 172 16.17 20.50 19.71
C ASP A 172 15.78 19.14 20.31
N SER A 173 15.52 18.15 19.44
CA SER A 173 15.09 16.82 19.85
C SER A 173 16.05 15.74 19.34
N PRO A 174 16.22 14.63 20.09
CA PRO A 174 17.04 13.50 19.64
C PRO A 174 16.33 12.62 18.60
N VAL A 175 15.06 12.91 18.25
CA VAL A 175 14.25 12.10 17.34
C VAL A 175 14.92 11.92 15.99
N GLN A 176 14.88 10.70 15.48
CA GLN A 176 15.40 10.33 14.17
C GLN A 176 14.29 9.97 13.18
N LEU A 177 14.63 9.91 11.90
CA LEU A 177 13.77 9.39 10.84
C LEU A 177 14.42 8.13 10.24
N LEU A 178 13.77 6.99 10.38
CA LEU A 178 14.18 5.74 9.77
C LEU A 178 13.33 5.46 8.51
N ILE A 179 14.00 5.13 7.41
CA ILE A 179 13.37 4.86 6.11
C ILE A 179 13.67 3.41 5.72
N GLY A 180 12.66 2.55 5.87
CA GLY A 180 12.71 1.13 5.49
C GLY A 180 12.11 0.90 4.10
N GLY A 181 12.89 0.27 3.21
CA GLY A 181 12.43 -0.11 1.87
C GLY A 181 13.54 -0.16 0.83
N ARG A 182 13.26 -0.87 -0.24
CA ARG A 182 14.21 -0.94 -1.36
C ARG A 182 14.24 0.38 -2.13
N MET A 183 15.44 0.79 -2.55
CA MET A 183 15.60 1.84 -3.54
C MET A 183 14.96 1.38 -4.85
N ALA A 184 13.85 2.00 -5.21
CA ALA A 184 13.19 1.75 -6.49
C ALA A 184 13.76 2.68 -7.58
N TRP A 185 13.24 2.50 -8.78
CA TRP A 185 13.55 3.35 -9.92
C TRP A 185 13.21 4.82 -9.63
N GLN A 186 14.06 5.77 -10.05
CA GLN A 186 13.93 7.22 -9.83
C GLN A 186 14.16 7.70 -8.38
N ALA A 187 15.04 7.09 -7.62
CA ALA A 187 15.37 7.52 -6.26
C ALA A 187 16.29 8.76 -6.17
N GLY A 188 16.82 9.26 -7.27
CA GLY A 188 17.72 10.43 -7.31
C GLY A 188 17.21 11.69 -6.57
N PRO A 189 15.95 12.13 -6.77
CA PRO A 189 15.39 13.27 -6.03
C PRO A 189 15.32 13.04 -4.51
N VAL A 190 15.11 11.81 -4.05
CA VAL A 190 15.10 11.47 -2.61
C VAL A 190 16.52 11.60 -2.03
N GLN A 191 17.51 11.10 -2.76
CA GLN A 191 18.92 11.22 -2.36
C GLN A 191 19.36 12.69 -2.33
N ALA A 192 18.97 13.49 -3.31
CA ALA A 192 19.26 14.93 -3.33
C ALA A 192 18.59 15.65 -2.15
N ALA A 193 17.34 15.34 -1.82
CA ALA A 193 16.65 15.92 -0.66
C ALA A 193 17.34 15.55 0.66
N TRP A 194 17.79 14.31 0.80
CA TRP A 194 18.54 13.85 1.97
C TRP A 194 19.89 14.56 2.10
N GLN A 195 20.66 14.69 1.00
CA GLN A 195 21.95 15.38 1.00
C GLN A 195 21.82 16.88 1.31
N ALA A 196 20.70 17.52 0.95
CA ALA A 196 20.41 18.92 1.21
C ALA A 196 19.83 19.17 2.61
N ALA A 197 19.40 18.15 3.34
CA ALA A 197 18.81 18.29 4.66
C ALA A 197 19.86 18.74 5.69
N ARG A 198 19.51 19.72 6.53
CA ARG A 198 20.39 20.22 7.61
C ARG A 198 20.63 19.16 8.69
N HIS A 199 19.61 18.34 8.96
CA HIS A 199 19.66 17.28 9.95
C HIS A 199 19.86 15.90 9.29
N GLN A 200 20.68 15.84 8.24
CA GLN A 200 20.98 14.64 7.47
C GLN A 200 21.42 13.47 8.35
N SER A 201 22.24 13.75 9.38
CA SER A 201 22.73 12.73 10.32
C SER A 201 21.64 12.05 11.16
N ALA A 202 20.44 12.64 11.23
CA ALA A 202 19.29 12.06 11.92
C ALA A 202 18.34 11.30 10.98
N ILE A 203 18.70 11.11 9.70
CA ILE A 203 17.89 10.43 8.69
C ILE A 203 18.64 9.21 8.19
N HIS A 204 18.08 8.01 8.43
CA HIS A 204 18.74 6.74 8.14
C HIS A 204 17.94 5.89 7.16
N PHE A 205 18.58 5.46 6.08
CA PHE A 205 18.04 4.51 5.12
C PHE A 205 18.45 3.09 5.53
N LEU A 206 17.48 2.27 5.94
CA LEU A 206 17.72 0.91 6.41
C LEU A 206 17.81 -0.10 5.27
N GLY A 207 17.43 0.30 4.05
CA GLY A 207 17.33 -0.63 2.93
C GLY A 207 16.14 -1.59 3.06
N TYR A 208 16.30 -2.78 2.48
CA TYR A 208 15.29 -3.84 2.60
C TYR A 208 15.36 -4.48 3.98
N LEU A 209 14.24 -4.52 4.65
CA LEU A 209 14.03 -5.24 5.90
C LEU A 209 13.19 -6.49 5.62
N ASP A 210 13.50 -7.60 6.25
CA ASP A 210 12.62 -8.77 6.21
C ASP A 210 11.35 -8.55 7.06
N ASP A 211 10.38 -9.45 6.94
CA ASP A 211 9.07 -9.28 7.60
C ASP A 211 9.22 -9.15 9.13
N ARG A 212 10.14 -9.89 9.77
CA ARG A 212 10.39 -9.83 11.21
C ARG A 212 11.09 -8.54 11.63
N GLU A 213 12.03 -8.07 10.84
CA GLU A 213 12.68 -6.78 11.09
C GLU A 213 11.69 -5.63 10.95
N VAL A 214 10.79 -5.67 9.94
CA VAL A 214 9.71 -4.69 9.78
C VAL A 214 8.82 -4.65 11.01
N GLU A 215 8.36 -5.82 11.50
CA GLU A 215 7.51 -5.90 12.70
C GLU A 215 8.18 -5.25 13.92
N ARG A 216 9.48 -5.50 14.11
CA ARG A 216 10.25 -4.95 15.25
C ARG A 216 10.54 -3.46 15.10
N VAL A 217 11.00 -3.02 13.92
CA VAL A 217 11.33 -1.61 13.68
C VAL A 217 10.06 -0.75 13.72
N LEU A 218 8.95 -1.23 13.18
CA LEU A 218 7.66 -0.54 13.30
C LEU A 218 7.19 -0.51 14.75
N GLY A 219 7.19 -1.65 15.46
CA GLY A 219 6.70 -1.74 16.84
C GLY A 219 7.48 -0.92 17.87
N ALA A 220 8.72 -0.51 17.58
CA ALA A 220 9.53 0.36 18.44
C ALA A 220 9.49 1.85 18.03
N ALA A 221 8.75 2.20 16.96
CA ALA A 221 8.67 3.56 16.46
C ALA A 221 7.83 4.47 17.36
N LEU A 222 8.17 5.76 17.39
CA LEU A 222 7.37 6.83 17.98
C LEU A 222 6.07 7.04 17.18
N GLY A 223 6.15 6.86 15.87
CA GLY A 223 5.03 6.97 14.95
C GLY A 223 5.41 6.52 13.54
N LEU A 224 4.45 5.98 12.80
CA LEU A 224 4.56 5.76 11.37
C LEU A 224 4.29 7.06 10.63
N THR A 225 5.16 7.42 9.66
CA THR A 225 4.94 8.56 8.75
C THR A 225 4.73 8.04 7.34
N TYR A 226 3.47 7.86 6.94
CA TYR A 226 3.09 7.27 5.65
C TYR A 226 2.30 8.28 4.81
N VAL A 227 3.01 9.31 4.32
CA VAL A 227 2.43 10.49 3.63
C VAL A 227 2.50 10.35 2.11
N SER A 228 2.11 9.18 1.58
CA SER A 228 2.06 8.90 0.14
C SER A 228 1.09 9.86 -0.59
N LEU A 229 1.38 10.15 -1.85
CA LEU A 229 0.47 10.93 -2.71
C LEU A 229 -0.75 10.12 -3.12
N PHE A 230 -0.57 8.81 -3.33
CA PHE A 230 -1.62 7.91 -3.79
C PHE A 230 -1.33 6.46 -3.38
N GLU A 231 -2.34 5.76 -2.87
CA GLU A 231 -2.32 4.33 -2.56
C GLU A 231 -3.64 3.66 -2.93
N GLY A 232 -3.56 2.38 -3.30
CA GLY A 232 -4.76 1.58 -3.48
C GLY A 232 -5.40 1.16 -2.14
N PHE A 233 -4.56 0.97 -1.08
CA PHE A 233 -5.03 0.61 0.26
C PHE A 233 -4.23 1.30 1.37
N GLY A 234 -2.94 0.99 1.53
CA GLY A 234 -2.11 1.55 2.61
C GLY A 234 -1.88 0.52 3.73
N LEU A 235 -1.40 -0.67 3.39
CA LEU A 235 -1.09 -1.73 4.37
C LEU A 235 -0.26 -1.27 5.56
N PRO A 236 0.78 -0.40 5.42
CA PRO A 236 1.55 0.08 6.57
C PRO A 236 0.72 0.78 7.64
N ILE A 237 -0.39 1.41 7.28
CA ILE A 237 -1.32 2.02 8.26
C ILE A 237 -1.94 0.94 9.13
N LEU A 238 -2.44 -0.14 8.52
CA LEU A 238 -3.02 -1.27 9.24
C LEU A 238 -1.98 -2.01 10.09
N GLU A 239 -0.76 -2.18 9.56
CA GLU A 239 0.37 -2.76 10.27
C GLU A 239 0.74 -1.95 11.53
N ALA A 240 0.78 -0.62 11.43
CA ALA A 240 1.02 0.26 12.56
C ALA A 240 -0.09 0.20 13.62
N MET A 241 -1.36 0.12 13.22
CA MET A 241 -2.48 -0.06 14.15
C MET A 241 -2.38 -1.38 14.93
N HIS A 242 -1.90 -2.45 14.29
CA HIS A 242 -1.68 -3.72 14.96
C HIS A 242 -0.46 -3.71 15.89
N ALA A 243 0.58 -2.98 15.53
CA ALA A 243 1.76 -2.74 16.37
C ALA A 243 1.50 -1.71 17.49
N GLU A 244 0.30 -1.08 17.53
CA GLU A 244 -0.08 -0.01 18.46
C GLU A 244 0.85 1.22 18.38
N VAL A 245 1.20 1.58 17.15
CA VAL A 245 2.04 2.73 16.82
C VAL A 245 1.18 3.84 16.22
N PRO A 246 1.28 5.10 16.70
CA PRO A 246 0.59 6.24 16.13
C PRO A 246 0.89 6.43 14.65
N VAL A 247 -0.10 6.85 13.88
CA VAL A 247 0.02 7.03 12.44
C VAL A 247 -0.16 8.48 12.04
N ILE A 248 0.75 8.98 11.21
CA ILE A 248 0.60 10.21 10.41
C ILE A 248 0.50 9.76 8.95
N THR A 249 -0.61 10.09 8.29
CA THR A 249 -0.83 9.69 6.90
C THR A 249 -1.54 10.77 6.10
N SER A 250 -1.63 10.58 4.78
CA SER A 250 -2.25 11.56 3.89
C SER A 250 -3.77 11.57 4.00
N ASN A 251 -4.36 12.73 3.75
CA ASN A 251 -5.81 12.93 3.64
C ASN A 251 -6.35 12.59 2.23
N SER A 252 -5.60 11.86 1.43
CA SER A 252 -5.90 11.56 0.01
C SER A 252 -6.00 10.07 -0.26
N SER A 253 -6.62 9.71 -1.40
CA SER A 253 -6.75 8.34 -1.90
C SER A 253 -7.43 7.40 -0.87
N SER A 254 -6.93 6.20 -0.67
CA SER A 254 -7.48 5.21 0.28
C SER A 254 -7.06 5.42 1.74
N MET A 255 -6.10 6.28 2.01
CA MET A 255 -5.51 6.42 3.34
C MET A 255 -6.51 6.89 4.41
N PRO A 256 -7.43 7.87 4.14
CA PRO A 256 -8.47 8.21 5.11
C PRO A 256 -9.44 7.06 5.40
N GLU A 257 -9.76 6.24 4.39
CA GLU A 257 -10.65 5.08 4.55
C GLU A 257 -10.04 4.03 5.47
N VAL A 258 -8.75 3.73 5.29
CA VAL A 258 -8.03 2.75 6.13
C VAL A 258 -7.75 3.31 7.52
N ALA A 259 -7.37 4.57 7.60
CA ALA A 259 -7.03 5.23 8.84
C ALA A 259 -8.25 5.47 9.76
N GLY A 260 -9.40 5.85 9.20
CA GLY A 260 -10.52 6.34 10.01
C GLY A 260 -10.05 7.47 10.93
N ASP A 261 -10.50 7.44 12.18
CA ASP A 261 -10.11 8.40 13.22
C ASP A 261 -8.81 8.00 13.96
N ALA A 262 -8.13 6.93 13.49
CA ALA A 262 -6.97 6.36 14.15
C ALA A 262 -5.63 6.92 13.66
N ALA A 263 -5.64 7.96 12.83
CA ALA A 263 -4.43 8.60 12.34
C ALA A 263 -4.58 10.14 12.32
N LEU A 264 -3.45 10.82 12.35
CA LEU A 264 -3.39 12.25 12.05
C LEU A 264 -3.28 12.41 10.53
N LEU A 265 -4.35 12.91 9.91
CA LEU A 265 -4.43 13.12 8.47
C LEU A 265 -3.82 14.48 8.09
N VAL A 266 -2.94 14.48 7.09
CA VAL A 266 -2.26 15.68 6.59
C VAL A 266 -2.38 15.79 5.08
N ASP A 267 -2.30 16.99 4.55
CA ASP A 267 -2.07 17.19 3.12
C ASP A 267 -0.64 16.71 2.79
N PRO A 268 -0.48 15.70 1.93
CA PRO A 268 0.84 15.17 1.58
C PRO A 268 1.69 16.17 0.79
N GLU A 269 1.12 17.23 0.26
CA GLU A 269 1.85 18.28 -0.46
C GLU A 269 2.32 19.43 0.43
N ASP A 270 1.82 19.51 1.67
CA ASP A 270 2.20 20.53 2.64
C ASP A 270 3.27 19.99 3.63
N GLU A 271 4.53 20.33 3.37
CA GLU A 271 5.67 19.98 4.22
C GLU A 271 5.53 20.52 5.65
N LYS A 272 4.87 21.69 5.82
CA LYS A 272 4.64 22.29 7.15
C LYS A 272 3.57 21.54 7.93
N ALA A 273 2.49 21.11 7.26
CA ALA A 273 1.46 20.28 7.88
C ALA A 273 2.03 18.93 8.36
N ILE A 274 2.88 18.30 7.54
CA ILE A 274 3.57 17.06 7.92
C ILE A 274 4.48 17.31 9.14
N ALA A 275 5.29 18.37 9.12
CA ALA A 275 6.17 18.72 10.23
C ALA A 275 5.40 19.03 11.52
N ALA A 276 4.30 19.77 11.43
CA ALA A 276 3.41 20.07 12.56
C ALA A 276 2.79 18.80 13.15
N ALA A 277 2.38 17.86 12.29
CA ALA A 277 1.87 16.55 12.72
C ALA A 277 2.94 15.76 13.50
N MET A 278 4.18 15.72 12.99
CA MET A 278 5.31 15.08 13.69
C MET A 278 5.55 15.74 15.06
N LEU A 279 5.53 17.08 15.10
CA LEU A 279 5.70 17.84 16.35
C LEU A 279 4.58 17.54 17.34
N TYR A 280 3.33 17.44 16.89
CA TYR A 280 2.19 17.13 17.72
C TYR A 280 2.28 15.70 18.29
N VAL A 281 2.59 14.72 17.46
CA VAL A 281 2.82 13.33 17.90
C VAL A 281 4.01 13.25 18.88
N TRP A 282 5.05 14.03 18.71
CA TRP A 282 6.19 14.07 19.62
C TRP A 282 5.80 14.65 21.00
N ARG A 283 5.11 15.80 21.04
CA ARG A 283 4.82 16.56 22.27
C ARG A 283 3.66 16.01 23.09
N GLU A 284 2.69 15.35 22.44
CA GLU A 284 1.40 15.02 23.05
C GLU A 284 1.25 13.51 23.30
N PRO A 285 1.77 12.95 24.41
CA PRO A 285 1.66 11.52 24.71
C PRO A 285 0.19 11.07 24.84
N ASP A 286 -0.69 11.87 25.41
CA ASP A 286 -2.11 11.54 25.55
C ASP A 286 -2.81 11.46 24.19
N PHE A 287 -2.39 12.26 23.23
CA PHE A 287 -2.91 12.18 21.87
C PHE A 287 -2.46 10.88 21.20
N ARG A 288 -1.19 10.48 21.37
CA ARG A 288 -0.72 9.17 20.88
C ARG A 288 -1.57 8.02 21.42
N GLN A 289 -1.91 8.04 22.72
CA GLN A 289 -2.76 7.01 23.32
C GLN A 289 -4.17 7.00 22.72
N ARG A 290 -4.74 8.18 22.42
CA ARG A 290 -6.03 8.25 21.71
C ARG A 290 -5.97 7.64 20.32
N LEU A 291 -4.94 7.93 19.55
CA LEU A 291 -4.75 7.32 18.21
C LEU A 291 -4.59 5.80 18.30
N ILE A 292 -3.83 5.30 19.28
CA ILE A 292 -3.66 3.86 19.51
C ILE A 292 -5.01 3.21 19.88
N ALA A 293 -5.77 3.82 20.76
CA ALA A 293 -7.09 3.30 21.16
C ALA A 293 -8.05 3.25 19.97
N ALA A 294 -8.13 4.31 19.16
CA ALA A 294 -8.92 4.33 17.92
C ALA A 294 -8.42 3.26 16.91
N GLY A 295 -7.10 3.06 16.84
CA GLY A 295 -6.49 2.04 15.97
C GLY A 295 -6.88 0.61 16.34
N ARG A 296 -7.03 0.30 17.63
CA ARG A 296 -7.51 -1.01 18.10
C ARG A 296 -8.92 -1.32 17.61
N GLU A 297 -9.78 -0.32 17.52
CA GLU A 297 -11.14 -0.46 16.99
C GLU A 297 -11.12 -0.52 15.45
N GLN A 298 -10.44 0.43 14.79
CA GLN A 298 -10.42 0.55 13.34
C GLN A 298 -9.87 -0.72 12.66
N ARG A 299 -8.79 -1.31 13.19
CA ARG A 299 -8.16 -2.52 12.63
C ARG A 299 -9.09 -3.73 12.55
N THR A 300 -10.13 -3.81 13.41
CA THR A 300 -11.09 -4.93 13.39
C THR A 300 -11.95 -4.99 12.14
N ARG A 301 -12.02 -3.88 11.38
CA ARG A 301 -12.78 -3.79 10.13
C ARG A 301 -12.09 -4.54 8.98
N PHE A 302 -10.80 -4.85 9.11
CA PHE A 302 -9.94 -5.39 8.05
C PHE A 302 -9.46 -6.80 8.40
N SER A 303 -9.97 -7.81 7.69
CA SER A 303 -9.54 -9.20 7.92
C SER A 303 -9.58 -10.01 6.63
N TRP A 304 -8.61 -10.90 6.47
CA TRP A 304 -8.57 -11.83 5.34
C TRP A 304 -9.79 -12.77 5.30
N ASN A 305 -10.38 -13.11 6.45
CA ASN A 305 -11.59 -13.92 6.49
C ASN A 305 -12.77 -13.22 5.80
N ARG A 306 -12.94 -11.92 6.07
CA ARG A 306 -13.97 -11.11 5.40
C ARG A 306 -13.69 -10.98 3.90
N THR A 307 -12.44 -10.73 3.53
CA THR A 307 -12.02 -10.66 2.13
C THR A 307 -12.26 -11.97 1.39
N ALA A 308 -11.86 -13.09 1.99
CA ALA A 308 -12.08 -14.44 1.44
C ALA A 308 -13.57 -14.74 1.23
N HIS A 309 -14.43 -14.36 2.20
CA HIS A 309 -15.87 -14.51 2.06
C HIS A 309 -16.42 -13.71 0.87
N LEU A 310 -16.01 -12.45 0.70
CA LEU A 310 -16.43 -11.61 -0.44
C LEU A 310 -15.94 -12.17 -1.77
N VAL A 311 -14.72 -12.70 -1.82
CA VAL A 311 -14.16 -13.37 -3.00
C VAL A 311 -14.98 -14.62 -3.32
N SER A 312 -15.27 -15.48 -2.33
CA SER A 312 -16.10 -16.68 -2.51
C SER A 312 -17.49 -16.31 -3.04
N THR A 313 -18.15 -15.32 -2.42
CA THR A 313 -19.47 -14.85 -2.85
C THR A 313 -19.45 -14.38 -4.31
N ALA A 314 -18.40 -13.64 -4.71
CA ALA A 314 -18.27 -13.19 -6.09
C ALA A 314 -18.05 -14.34 -7.07
N LEU A 315 -17.32 -15.40 -6.66
CA LEU A 315 -17.13 -16.61 -7.46
C LEU A 315 -18.45 -17.38 -7.61
N ASP A 316 -19.20 -17.56 -6.53
CA ASP A 316 -20.50 -18.27 -6.51
C ASP A 316 -21.53 -17.56 -7.41
N GLN A 317 -21.59 -16.22 -7.38
CA GLN A 317 -22.47 -15.43 -8.25
C GLN A 317 -22.20 -15.61 -9.74
N VAL A 318 -20.96 -15.93 -10.09
CA VAL A 318 -20.52 -16.05 -11.49
C VAL A 318 -20.63 -17.49 -12.00
N THR A 319 -20.59 -18.47 -11.10
CA THR A 319 -20.65 -19.90 -11.44
C THR A 319 -22.05 -20.50 -11.30
N SER A 320 -22.97 -19.82 -10.58
CA SER A 320 -24.36 -20.31 -10.47
C SER A 320 -25.08 -20.20 -11.82
N PRO A 321 -25.72 -21.26 -12.31
CA PRO A 321 -26.54 -21.18 -13.52
C PRO A 321 -27.71 -20.24 -13.28
N HIS A 322 -27.91 -19.30 -14.20
CA HIS A 322 -29.10 -18.43 -14.27
C HIS A 322 -30.34 -19.21 -14.72
#